data_b8758c91ea0d6f3c644aedf61dcbe200
#
_entry.id   b8758c91ea0d6f3c644aedf61dcbe200
#
_cell.length_a   1.000
_cell.length_b   1.000
_cell.length_c   1.000
_cell.angle_alpha   90.00
_cell.angle_beta   90.00
_cell.angle_gamma   90.00
#
_symmetry.space_group_name_H-M   'P 1'
#
loop_
_entity.id
_entity.type
_entity.pdbx_description
1 polymer ?
#
loop_
_entity_poly.entity_id
_entity_poly.type
_entity_poly.pdbx_seq_one_letter_code
_entity_poly.pdbx_strand_id
1 'polypeptide(L)'
;MKKTITISTLAAVVIAGAVMLFAGVVAPRTSATPALCHSTTLSIKAPLTALAGTTIKVTGAEAKKPAHTVKATLQSRLATSTKWINGASANLSSAGSYSLKWKAPAKKGQYRIRVRVTHVSASNASAVKTVTVK
;
A
#
# COMPACT_ATOMS: atom_id res chain seq x y z
N MET A 1 48.99 56.65 -20.84
CA MET A 1 49.13 55.79 -20.49
C MET A 1 48.25 54.81 -20.20
N LYS A 2 47.93 54.09 -20.23
CA LYS A 2 47.46 53.17 -20.37
C LYS A 2 47.41 52.07 -19.72
N LYS A 3 46.68 51.60 -19.21
CA LYS A 3 46.63 50.53 -18.72
C LYS A 3 45.52 49.83 -18.85
N THR A 4 45.28 49.31 -19.40
CA THR A 4 44.50 48.41 -19.72
C THR A 4 44.64 47.14 -19.12
N ILE A 5 43.74 46.73 -18.64
CA ILE A 5 43.73 45.59 -18.09
C ILE A 5 42.67 44.79 -18.32
N THR A 6 42.68 44.16 -18.59
CA THR A 6 42.32 43.09 -19.00
C THR A 6 42.24 41.89 -18.20
N ILE A 7 41.24 41.73 -17.72
CA ILE A 7 41.17 40.75 -16.97
C ILE A 7 40.07 40.01 -16.95
N SER A 8 39.64 39.53 -17.52
CA SER A 8 38.44 39.11 -17.35
C SER A 8 38.05 37.81 -17.71
N THR A 9 38.84 37.19 -18.12
CA THR A 9 38.42 36.02 -18.82
C THR A 9 38.47 34.79 -18.07
N LEU A 10 38.86 34.92 -16.90
CA LEU A 10 39.09 33.70 -16.23
C LEU A 10 37.95 33.11 -15.54
N ALA A 11 37.09 33.91 -15.21
CA ALA A 11 36.01 33.41 -14.38
C ALA A 11 35.10 32.44 -15.08
N ALA A 12 34.98 32.60 -16.30
CA ALA A 12 33.99 31.84 -17.01
C ALA A 12 34.29 30.36 -17.13
N VAL A 13 35.51 30.10 -17.16
CA VAL A 13 35.91 28.71 -17.40
C VAL A 13 35.66 27.80 -16.22
N VAL A 14 35.76 28.36 -15.10
CA VAL A 14 35.61 27.56 -13.90
C VAL A 14 34.19 27.08 -13.70
N ILE A 15 33.31 27.86 -14.13
CA ILE A 15 31.93 27.53 -13.93
C ILE A 15 31.49 26.36 -14.73
N ALA A 16 31.99 26.25 -15.87
CA ALA A 16 31.61 25.18 -16.75
C ALA A 16 31.97 23.81 -16.18
N GLY A 17 33.08 23.75 -15.57
CA GLY A 17 33.53 22.51 -14.99
C GLY A 17 32.67 22.05 -13.83
N ALA A 18 32.24 22.97 -13.07
CA ALA A 18 31.42 22.61 -11.92
C ALA A 18 30.07 22.06 -12.30
N VAL A 19 29.50 22.57 -13.32
CA VAL A 19 28.21 22.13 -13.75
C VAL A 19 28.24 20.70 -14.22
N MET A 20 29.30 20.34 -14.85
CA MET A 20 29.38 18.98 -15.33
C MET A 20 29.42 17.97 -14.26
N LEU A 21 30.01 18.32 -13.18
CA LEU A 21 30.09 17.39 -12.09
C LEU A 21 28.73 17.05 -11.49
N PHE A 22 27.90 18.00 -11.48
CA PHE A 22 26.61 17.74 -10.92
C PHE A 22 25.75 16.87 -11.75
N ALA A 23 25.85 16.99 -13.00
CA ALA A 23 25.06 16.18 -13.86
C ALA A 23 25.38 14.71 -13.70
N GLY A 24 26.62 14.42 -13.54
CA GLY A 24 27.02 13.03 -13.39
C GLY A 24 26.67 12.46 -12.02
N VAL A 25 26.55 13.31 -11.05
CA VAL A 25 26.30 12.82 -9.71
C VAL A 25 24.83 12.57 -9.45
N VAL A 26 24.00 13.30 -10.10
CA VAL A 26 22.58 13.19 -9.83
C VAL A 26 21.98 11.95 -10.46
N ALA A 27 22.48 11.56 -11.57
CA ALA A 27 21.93 10.45 -12.28
C ALA A 27 21.87 9.13 -11.49
N PRO A 28 22.85 8.77 -10.73
CA PRO A 28 22.85 7.46 -10.10
C PRO A 28 21.80 7.24 -9.02
N ARG A 29 21.16 8.25 -8.61
CA ARG A 29 20.23 8.10 -7.50
C ARG A 29 18.93 7.47 -7.85
N THR A 30 18.71 7.31 -9.08
CA THR A 30 17.49 6.71 -9.54
C THR A 30 17.43 5.24 -9.31
N SER A 31 18.49 4.66 -8.95
CA SER A 31 18.55 3.24 -8.76
C SER A 31 17.84 2.73 -7.54
N ALA A 32 17.41 3.57 -6.69
CA ALA A 32 16.49 3.15 -5.69
C ALA A 32 15.14 2.89 -6.32
N THR A 33 15.09 1.94 -7.16
CA THR A 33 13.85 1.32 -7.48
C THR A 33 13.35 0.77 -6.18
N PRO A 34 12.29 1.29 -5.64
CA PRO A 34 11.68 0.65 -4.50
C PRO A 34 11.41 -0.76 -4.95
N ALA A 35 11.85 -1.66 -4.15
CA ALA A 35 11.55 -3.06 -4.36
C ALA A 35 10.08 -3.10 -4.68
N LEU A 36 9.78 -3.52 -5.87
CA LEU A 36 8.45 -3.50 -6.40
C LEU A 36 7.56 -4.13 -5.37
N CYS A 37 6.77 -3.33 -4.76
CA CYS A 37 5.70 -3.82 -3.96
C CYS A 37 4.81 -4.50 -4.95
N HIS A 38 5.01 -5.76 -5.05
CA HIS A 38 4.31 -6.58 -6.00
C HIS A 38 2.84 -6.42 -5.71
N SER A 39 2.12 -6.02 -6.71
CA SER A 39 0.67 -6.17 -6.71
C SER A 39 0.42 -7.67 -6.59
N THR A 40 0.24 -8.13 -5.39
CA THR A 40 -0.07 -9.52 -5.13
C THR A 40 -1.57 -9.67 -5.07
N THR A 41 -2.06 -10.72 -5.66
CA THR A 41 -3.47 -11.06 -5.57
C THR A 41 -3.79 -11.49 -4.14
N LEU A 42 -4.75 -10.81 -3.54
CA LEU A 42 -5.20 -11.10 -2.20
C LEU A 42 -6.55 -11.80 -2.26
N SER A 43 -6.61 -13.03 -1.80
CA SER A 43 -7.87 -13.79 -1.76
C SER A 43 -8.67 -13.46 -0.50
N ILE A 44 -9.99 -13.66 -0.58
CA ILE A 44 -10.88 -13.52 0.57
C ILE A 44 -11.94 -14.61 0.54
N LYS A 45 -12.17 -15.27 1.66
CA LYS A 45 -13.22 -16.24 1.90
C LYS A 45 -14.03 -15.80 3.10
N ALA A 46 -15.32 -15.70 2.92
CA ALA A 46 -16.26 -15.34 3.96
C ALA A 46 -17.63 -16.01 3.66
N PRO A 47 -18.45 -16.31 4.66
CA PRO A 47 -19.80 -16.75 4.45
C PRO A 47 -20.64 -15.72 3.70
N LEU A 48 -21.62 -16.16 2.94
CA LEU A 48 -22.51 -15.25 2.21
C LEU A 48 -23.57 -14.63 3.11
N THR A 49 -23.82 -15.25 4.26
CA THR A 49 -24.82 -14.79 5.24
C THR A 49 -24.25 -14.83 6.64
N ALA A 50 -24.74 -13.95 7.49
CA ALA A 50 -24.44 -13.90 8.91
C ALA A 50 -25.69 -13.48 9.69
N LEU A 51 -25.82 -13.93 10.92
CA LEU A 51 -26.85 -13.41 11.81
C LEU A 51 -26.38 -12.10 12.43
N ALA A 52 -27.30 -11.19 12.65
CA ALA A 52 -27.01 -9.91 13.28
C ALA A 52 -26.33 -10.11 14.64
N GLY A 53 -25.28 -9.37 14.88
CA GLY A 53 -24.51 -9.44 16.13
C GLY A 53 -23.55 -10.62 16.25
N THR A 54 -23.61 -11.60 15.36
CA THR A 54 -22.70 -12.76 15.41
C THR A 54 -21.34 -12.46 14.83
N THR A 55 -20.36 -13.25 15.21
CA THR A 55 -19.01 -13.14 14.67
C THR A 55 -18.74 -14.23 13.66
N ILE A 56 -18.36 -13.87 12.47
CA ILE A 56 -17.93 -14.78 11.42
C ILE A 56 -16.44 -14.72 11.18
N LYS A 57 -15.88 -15.80 10.67
CA LYS A 57 -14.47 -15.89 10.32
C LYS A 57 -14.28 -15.51 8.87
N VAL A 58 -13.34 -14.62 8.61
CA VAL A 58 -12.90 -14.19 7.29
C VAL A 58 -11.46 -14.61 7.11
N THR A 59 -11.19 -15.38 6.08
CA THR A 59 -9.86 -15.91 5.82
C THR A 59 -9.42 -15.60 4.40
N GLY A 60 -8.14 -15.75 4.17
CA GLY A 60 -7.55 -15.61 2.84
C GLY A 60 -6.05 -15.67 2.89
N ALA A 61 -5.45 -15.39 1.78
CA ALA A 61 -4.00 -15.39 1.65
C ALA A 61 -3.57 -14.41 0.55
N GLU A 62 -2.36 -13.95 0.69
CA GLU A 62 -1.63 -13.24 -0.33
C GLU A 62 -0.93 -14.25 -1.25
N ALA A 63 -0.98 -14.04 -2.56
CA ALA A 63 -0.43 -14.98 -3.52
C ALA A 63 1.09 -15.14 -3.44
N LYS A 64 1.78 -14.13 -2.96
CA LYS A 64 3.20 -14.20 -2.68
C LYS A 64 3.43 -14.13 -1.18
N LYS A 65 4.30 -15.01 -0.71
CA LYS A 65 4.77 -14.99 0.67
C LYS A 65 5.47 -13.66 0.97
N PRO A 66 5.05 -12.91 1.97
CA PRO A 66 5.72 -11.66 2.31
C PRO A 66 7.10 -11.93 2.90
N ALA A 67 8.06 -11.11 2.53
CA ALA A 67 9.41 -11.17 3.04
C ALA A 67 9.56 -10.53 4.43
N HIS A 68 8.54 -9.85 4.88
CA HIS A 68 8.51 -9.11 6.15
C HIS A 68 7.12 -9.18 6.77
N THR A 69 7.00 -8.74 8.00
CA THR A 69 5.70 -8.71 8.68
C THR A 69 4.75 -7.74 7.99
N VAL A 70 3.61 -8.25 7.63
CA VAL A 70 2.58 -7.51 6.91
C VAL A 70 1.26 -7.60 7.66
N LYS A 71 0.56 -6.51 7.76
CA LYS A 71 -0.69 -6.42 8.49
C LYS A 71 -1.89 -6.47 7.55
N ALA A 72 -2.80 -7.38 7.83
CA ALA A 72 -4.10 -7.46 7.19
C ALA A 72 -5.15 -6.74 8.04
N THR A 73 -5.96 -5.91 7.43
CA THR A 73 -7.06 -5.19 8.10
C THR A 73 -8.36 -5.46 7.35
N LEU A 74 -9.34 -5.95 8.07
CA LEU A 74 -10.67 -6.13 7.53
C LEU A 74 -11.37 -4.77 7.44
N GLN A 75 -12.01 -4.52 6.33
CA GLN A 75 -12.82 -3.34 6.10
C GLN A 75 -14.23 -3.76 5.72
N SER A 76 -15.21 -3.09 6.26
CA SER A 76 -16.61 -3.34 5.94
C SER A 76 -17.37 -2.04 5.69
N ARG A 77 -18.44 -2.13 4.93
CA ARG A 77 -19.38 -1.04 4.72
C ARG A 77 -20.77 -1.58 4.41
N LEU A 78 -21.80 -0.80 4.71
CA LEU A 78 -23.13 -1.08 4.19
C LEU A 78 -23.11 -0.99 2.66
N ALA A 79 -23.87 -1.81 1.96
CA ALA A 79 -23.84 -1.84 0.50
C ALA A 79 -24.17 -0.47 -0.13
N THR A 80 -25.02 0.29 0.52
CA THR A 80 -25.44 1.62 0.09
C THR A 80 -24.45 2.74 0.48
N SER A 81 -23.47 2.44 1.32
CA SER A 81 -22.48 3.42 1.77
C SER A 81 -21.23 3.38 0.90
N THR A 82 -20.59 4.50 0.73
CA THR A 82 -19.29 4.59 0.06
C THR A 82 -18.12 4.48 1.04
N LYS A 83 -18.37 4.72 2.32
CA LYS A 83 -17.32 4.81 3.33
C LYS A 83 -16.97 3.45 3.91
N TRP A 84 -15.73 3.05 3.79
CA TRP A 84 -15.18 1.86 4.42
C TRP A 84 -14.84 2.12 5.89
N ILE A 85 -15.18 1.16 6.74
CA ILE A 85 -14.88 1.19 8.18
C ILE A 85 -13.88 0.09 8.46
N ASN A 86 -12.81 0.42 9.14
CA ASN A 86 -11.81 -0.55 9.57
C ASN A 86 -12.34 -1.37 10.74
N GLY A 87 -12.11 -2.66 10.66
CA GLY A 87 -12.43 -3.62 11.70
C GLY A 87 -11.19 -4.31 12.24
N ALA A 88 -11.31 -5.61 12.47
CA ALA A 88 -10.22 -6.43 13.00
C ALA A 88 -8.99 -6.41 12.11
N SER A 89 -7.83 -6.52 12.72
CA SER A 89 -6.57 -6.66 12.01
C SER A 89 -5.69 -7.73 12.66
N ALA A 90 -4.85 -8.34 11.85
CA ALA A 90 -3.87 -9.33 12.28
C ALA A 90 -2.68 -9.34 11.31
N ASN A 91 -1.57 -9.84 11.77
CA ASN A 91 -0.43 -10.05 10.88
C ASN A 91 -0.68 -11.28 10.01
N LEU A 92 -0.16 -11.26 8.80
CA LEU A 92 -0.12 -12.42 7.96
C LEU A 92 0.81 -13.46 8.57
N SER A 93 0.48 -14.72 8.38
CA SER A 93 1.39 -15.81 8.73
C SER A 93 2.63 -15.81 7.82
N SER A 94 3.62 -16.58 8.17
CA SER A 94 4.80 -16.77 7.33
C SER A 94 4.48 -17.36 5.95
N ALA A 95 3.32 -17.99 5.81
CA ALA A 95 2.83 -18.50 4.53
C ALA A 95 1.99 -17.47 3.76
N GLY A 96 1.80 -16.26 4.29
CA GLY A 96 1.00 -15.22 3.68
C GLY A 96 -0.50 -15.32 3.94
N SER A 97 -0.93 -16.23 4.81
CA SER A 97 -2.35 -16.40 5.12
C SER A 97 -2.81 -15.50 6.28
N TYR A 98 -4.08 -15.20 6.31
CA TYR A 98 -4.70 -14.46 7.40
C TYR A 98 -6.03 -15.06 7.83
N SER A 99 -6.39 -14.77 9.08
CA SER A 99 -7.68 -15.13 9.66
C SER A 99 -8.15 -13.98 10.54
N LEU A 100 -9.26 -13.38 10.16
CA LEU A 100 -9.83 -12.22 10.83
C LEU A 100 -11.25 -12.54 11.29
N LYS A 101 -11.69 -11.88 12.34
CA LYS A 101 -13.04 -12.01 12.85
C LYS A 101 -13.84 -10.76 12.46
N TRP A 102 -14.99 -10.95 11.87
CA TRP A 102 -15.93 -9.89 11.58
C TRP A 102 -17.18 -10.04 12.42
N LYS A 103 -17.44 -9.05 13.23
CA LYS A 103 -18.71 -9.00 13.97
C LYS A 103 -19.75 -8.38 13.07
N ALA A 104 -20.75 -9.15 12.72
CA ALA A 104 -21.86 -8.67 11.91
C ALA A 104 -22.61 -7.57 12.67
N PRO A 105 -22.90 -6.43 12.03
CA PRO A 105 -23.67 -5.37 12.68
C PRO A 105 -25.04 -5.85 13.13
N ALA A 106 -25.61 -5.18 14.11
CA ALA A 106 -26.98 -5.45 14.57
C ALA A 106 -28.01 -5.07 13.50
N LYS A 107 -27.69 -4.13 12.64
CA LYS A 107 -28.56 -3.71 11.56
C LYS A 107 -28.53 -4.72 10.43
N LYS A 108 -29.67 -5.29 10.12
CA LYS A 108 -29.83 -6.20 9.00
C LYS A 108 -29.61 -5.49 7.67
N GLY A 109 -29.15 -6.24 6.69
CA GLY A 109 -28.90 -5.69 5.36
C GLY A 109 -27.69 -6.30 4.66
N GLN A 110 -27.38 -5.80 3.50
CA GLN A 110 -26.22 -6.23 2.74
C GLN A 110 -24.99 -5.39 3.11
N TYR A 111 -23.93 -6.08 3.42
CA TYR A 111 -22.62 -5.48 3.72
C TYR A 111 -21.60 -5.95 2.71
N ARG A 112 -20.74 -5.05 2.34
CA ARG A 112 -19.55 -5.34 1.53
C ARG A 112 -18.36 -5.41 2.46
N ILE A 113 -17.58 -6.47 2.34
CA ILE A 113 -16.35 -6.66 3.10
C ILE A 113 -15.17 -6.87 2.16
N ARG A 114 -14.03 -6.41 2.58
CA ARG A 114 -12.74 -6.64 1.92
C ARG A 114 -11.63 -6.69 2.96
N VAL A 115 -10.50 -7.23 2.60
CA VAL A 115 -9.30 -7.18 3.42
C VAL A 115 -8.27 -6.32 2.71
N ARG A 116 -7.67 -5.44 3.43
CA ARG A 116 -6.57 -4.59 2.97
C ARG A 116 -5.31 -5.03 3.65
N VAL A 117 -4.28 -5.25 2.87
CA VAL A 117 -2.95 -5.58 3.35
C VAL A 117 -2.05 -4.37 3.11
N THR A 118 -1.35 -3.96 4.15
CA THR A 118 -0.45 -2.81 4.08
C THR A 118 0.98 -3.29 4.19
N HIS A 119 1.74 -3.06 3.17
CA HIS A 119 3.18 -3.19 3.10
C HIS A 119 3.85 -1.85 3.41
N VAL A 120 5.15 -1.86 3.57
CA VAL A 120 5.91 -0.63 3.89
C VAL A 120 5.71 0.46 2.84
N SER A 121 5.58 0.10 1.59
CA SER A 121 5.52 1.06 0.49
C SER A 121 4.26 0.95 -0.37
N ALA A 122 3.36 0.03 -0.08
CA ALA A 122 2.13 -0.14 -0.84
C ALA A 122 1.04 -0.80 -0.02
N SER A 123 -0.19 -0.70 -0.48
CA SER A 123 -1.30 -1.44 0.10
C SER A 123 -2.16 -2.06 -0.98
N ASN A 124 -2.51 -3.32 -0.78
CA ASN A 124 -3.36 -4.08 -1.65
C ASN A 124 -4.69 -4.37 -0.98
N ALA A 125 -5.73 -4.49 -1.76
CA ALA A 125 -7.04 -4.89 -1.26
C ALA A 125 -7.53 -6.14 -1.98
N SER A 126 -8.22 -7.00 -1.25
CA SER A 126 -8.89 -8.17 -1.81
C SER A 126 -10.07 -7.75 -2.70
N ALA A 127 -10.59 -8.70 -3.45
CA ALA A 127 -11.91 -8.58 -4.03
C ALA A 127 -12.95 -8.31 -2.93
N VAL A 128 -14.01 -7.63 -3.29
CA VAL A 128 -15.11 -7.34 -2.37
C VAL A 128 -16.04 -8.54 -2.30
N LYS A 129 -16.40 -8.95 -1.11
CA LYS A 129 -17.43 -9.95 -0.86
C LYS A 129 -18.66 -9.29 -0.27
N THR A 130 -19.82 -9.74 -0.70
CA THR A 130 -21.11 -9.30 -0.12
C THR A 130 -21.56 -10.33 0.89
N VAL A 131 -21.92 -9.87 2.08
CA VAL A 131 -22.47 -10.68 3.17
C VAL A 131 -23.84 -10.10 3.54
N THR A 132 -24.84 -10.93 3.55
CA THR A 132 -26.19 -10.55 3.98
C THR A 132 -26.34 -10.81 5.46
N VAL A 133 -26.60 -9.77 6.24
CA VAL A 133 -26.92 -9.87 7.66
C VAL A 133 -28.45 -10.03 7.82
N LYS A 134 -28.85 -11.10 8.47
CA LYS A 134 -30.26 -11.49 8.69
C LYS A 134 -30.70 -11.23 10.13
#